data_5ddd5d0d28a4ffc82cdb4350ab950df3
#
_entry.id   5ddd5d0d28a4ffc82cdb4350ab950df3
#
_cell.length_a   1.000
_cell.length_b   1.000
_cell.length_c   1.000
_cell.angle_alpha   90.00
_cell.angle_beta   90.00
_cell.angle_gamma   90.00
#
_symmetry.space_group_name_H-M   'P 1'
#
loop_
_entity.id
_entity.type
_entity.pdbx_description
1 polymer ?
#
loop_
_entity_poly.entity_id
_entity_poly.type
_entity_poly.pdbx_seq_one_letter_code
_entity_poly.pdbx_strand_id
1 'polypeptide(L)'
;SLYSIFISSLMIDTLDYLNLFKPMDPLLACVFGGIIMGAALAIMLQKNATTGGTELLARLLKYVIPRLSIGKLCLIIDVTVVSLYAIAFGNIESTLYGVIAMYVCSISMDMVIYGAINAKLIYIISQHNDEITQKLMDMGLGGTIITGKGAYTGNDKKIIMCAARPGKIAAIKAVVKQVDPD
;
A
#
# COMPACT_ATOMS: atom_id res chain seq x y z
N SER A 1 -6.27 19.49 17.78
CA SER A 1 -5.25 20.42 17.77
C SER A 1 -4.59 20.73 19.10
N LEU A 2 -4.82 21.82 19.84
CA LEU A 2 -4.14 22.07 21.15
C LEU A 2 -4.36 20.94 22.14
N TYR A 3 -5.55 20.39 22.22
CA TYR A 3 -5.90 19.27 23.08
C TYR A 3 -5.10 18.00 22.73
N SER A 4 -4.91 17.73 21.46
CA SER A 4 -4.12 16.60 20.98
C SER A 4 -2.64 16.73 21.34
N ILE A 5 -2.08 17.94 21.21
CA ILE A 5 -0.67 18.21 21.56
C ILE A 5 -0.48 18.03 23.08
N PHE A 6 -1.39 18.56 23.89
CA PHE A 6 -1.33 18.44 25.35
C PHE A 6 -1.38 16.97 25.81
N ILE A 7 -2.31 16.17 25.26
CA ILE A 7 -2.43 14.75 25.61
C ILE A 7 -1.19 13.98 25.14
N SER A 8 -0.68 14.23 23.94
CA SER A 8 0.52 13.55 23.44
C SER A 8 1.75 13.86 24.29
N SER A 9 1.94 15.13 24.69
CA SER A 9 3.04 15.52 25.58
C SER A 9 2.94 14.84 26.93
N LEU A 10 1.75 14.84 27.54
CA LEU A 10 1.52 14.18 28.82
C LEU A 10 1.78 12.67 28.76
N MET A 11 1.39 12.01 27.66
CA MET A 11 1.65 10.58 27.47
C MET A 11 3.14 10.29 27.28
N ILE A 12 3.86 11.12 26.54
CA ILE A 12 5.31 10.97 26.36
C ILE A 12 6.02 11.15 27.70
N ASP A 13 5.71 12.21 28.43
CA ASP A 13 6.34 12.50 29.73
C ASP A 13 6.06 11.39 30.76
N THR A 14 4.84 10.83 30.78
CA THR A 14 4.52 9.71 31.68
C THR A 14 5.24 8.43 31.31
N LEU A 15 5.38 8.12 30.03
CA LEU A 15 6.14 6.94 29.57
C LEU A 15 7.64 7.07 29.87
N ASP A 16 8.20 8.26 29.73
CA ASP A 16 9.60 8.54 30.05
C ASP A 16 9.86 8.42 31.59
N TYR A 17 8.98 8.99 32.39
CA TYR A 17 9.05 8.87 33.85
C TYR A 17 8.99 7.42 34.35
N LEU A 18 8.22 6.56 33.71
CA LEU A 18 8.07 5.16 34.07
C LEU A 18 9.30 4.31 33.69
N ASN A 19 10.26 4.85 32.90
CA ASN A 19 11.46 4.13 32.44
C ASN A 19 11.16 2.71 31.93
N LEU A 20 10.00 2.53 31.27
CA LEU A 20 9.52 1.23 30.82
C LEU A 20 10.38 0.65 29.70
N PHE A 21 11.07 1.51 28.94
CA PHE A 21 11.86 1.10 27.78
C PHE A 21 13.35 1.31 28.05
N LYS A 22 14.11 0.21 28.08
CA LYS A 22 15.56 0.27 28.05
C LYS A 22 16.04 0.75 26.67
N PRO A 23 17.23 1.40 26.58
CA PRO A 23 17.83 1.73 25.29
C PRO A 23 17.87 0.49 24.40
N MET A 24 17.22 0.59 23.24
CA MET A 24 17.11 -0.48 22.26
C MET A 24 18.05 -0.19 21.09
N ASP A 25 18.47 -1.23 20.39
CA ASP A 25 19.21 -1.09 19.14
C ASP A 25 18.47 -0.13 18.19
N PRO A 26 19.16 0.88 17.61
CA PRO A 26 18.53 1.87 16.75
C PRO A 26 17.75 1.27 15.58
N LEU A 27 18.24 0.18 15.00
CA LEU A 27 17.55 -0.51 13.91
C LEU A 27 16.20 -1.10 14.36
N LEU A 28 16.20 -1.77 15.52
CA LEU A 28 14.96 -2.31 16.10
C LEU A 28 13.97 -1.19 16.42
N ALA A 29 14.44 -0.09 16.99
CA ALA A 29 13.61 1.07 17.30
C ALA A 29 12.97 1.65 16.02
N CYS A 30 13.72 1.77 14.92
CA CYS A 30 13.20 2.23 13.64
C CYS A 30 12.11 1.31 13.07
N VAL A 31 12.31 -0.01 13.14
CA VAL A 31 11.35 -0.98 12.60
C VAL A 31 10.06 -1.01 13.44
N PHE A 32 10.16 -1.23 14.75
CA PHE A 32 8.98 -1.30 15.60
C PHE A 32 8.28 0.05 15.74
N GLY A 33 9.04 1.15 15.87
CA GLY A 33 8.50 2.51 15.88
C GLY A 33 7.77 2.85 14.58
N GLY A 34 8.36 2.50 13.43
CA GLY A 34 7.75 2.67 12.12
C GLY A 34 6.44 1.89 11.95
N ILE A 35 6.38 0.64 12.43
CA ILE A 35 5.15 -0.17 12.38
C ILE A 35 4.04 0.47 13.20
N ILE A 36 4.32 0.81 14.46
CA ILE A 36 3.32 1.37 15.39
C ILE A 36 2.85 2.74 14.88
N MET A 37 3.78 3.60 14.48
CA MET A 37 3.48 4.94 13.98
C MET A 37 2.64 4.87 12.70
N GLY A 38 3.03 4.03 11.74
CA GLY A 38 2.29 3.85 10.49
C GLY A 38 0.88 3.32 10.70
N ALA A 39 0.71 2.35 11.60
CA ALA A 39 -0.62 1.85 11.97
C ALA A 39 -1.49 2.94 12.62
N ALA A 40 -0.93 3.71 13.54
CA ALA A 40 -1.63 4.80 14.23
C ALA A 40 -2.08 5.88 13.25
N LEU A 41 -1.18 6.33 12.35
CA LEU A 41 -1.50 7.30 11.30
C LEU A 41 -2.57 6.79 10.34
N ALA A 42 -2.51 5.51 9.98
CA ALA A 42 -3.50 4.88 9.12
C ALA A 42 -4.91 4.88 9.74
N ILE A 43 -5.02 4.51 11.01
CA ILE A 43 -6.31 4.52 11.75
C ILE A 43 -6.87 5.95 11.82
N MET A 44 -6.01 6.92 12.06
CA MET A 44 -6.39 8.33 12.11
C MET A 44 -6.90 8.82 10.75
N LEU A 45 -6.20 8.47 9.66
CA LEU A 45 -6.61 8.83 8.29
C LEU A 45 -7.93 8.17 7.88
N GLN A 46 -8.19 6.90 8.30
CA GLN A 46 -9.47 6.23 8.08
C GLN A 46 -10.65 6.95 8.77
N LYS A 47 -10.38 7.60 9.89
CA LYS A 47 -11.38 8.41 10.60
C LYS A 47 -11.49 9.84 10.09
N ASN A 48 -10.89 10.14 8.92
CA ASN A 48 -10.84 11.49 8.33
C ASN A 48 -10.18 12.54 9.22
N ALA A 49 -9.35 12.12 10.17
CA ALA A 49 -8.50 12.99 10.96
C ALA A 49 -7.11 13.09 10.36
N THR A 50 -6.38 14.15 10.63
CA THR A 50 -4.97 14.34 10.25
C THR A 50 -4.24 15.07 11.37
N THR A 51 -2.92 14.89 11.46
CA THR A 51 -2.06 15.69 12.35
C THR A 51 -1.87 17.13 11.84
N GLY A 52 -2.19 17.39 10.57
CA GLY A 52 -1.90 18.64 9.89
C GLY A 52 -0.50 18.74 9.28
N GLY A 53 0.24 17.61 9.26
CA GLY A 53 1.58 17.48 8.70
C GLY A 53 1.60 16.99 7.25
N THR A 54 2.62 16.19 6.92
CA THR A 54 2.86 15.65 5.57
C THR A 54 1.72 14.76 5.07
N GLU A 55 0.93 14.14 5.97
CA GLU A 55 -0.24 13.35 5.61
C GLU A 55 -1.32 14.18 4.91
N LEU A 56 -1.49 15.46 5.30
CA LEU A 56 -2.44 16.35 4.65
C LEU A 56 -1.99 16.66 3.21
N LEU A 57 -0.69 16.93 3.02
CA LEU A 57 -0.11 17.14 1.69
C LEU A 57 -0.22 15.89 0.83
N ALA A 58 0.06 14.71 1.39
CA ALA A 58 -0.09 13.44 0.69
C ALA A 58 -1.55 13.19 0.27
N ARG A 59 -2.51 13.56 1.11
CA ARG A 59 -3.94 13.45 0.81
C ARG A 59 -4.35 14.38 -0.33
N LEU A 60 -3.84 15.60 -0.36
CA LEU A 60 -4.06 16.54 -1.47
C LEU A 60 -3.42 16.02 -2.77
N LEU A 61 -2.16 15.56 -2.70
CA LEU A 61 -1.46 14.97 -3.84
C LEU A 61 -2.15 13.72 -4.38
N LYS A 62 -2.87 12.98 -3.56
CA LYS A 62 -3.66 11.82 -3.99
C LYS A 62 -4.74 12.18 -5.03
N TYR A 63 -5.28 13.40 -5.00
CA TYR A 63 -6.22 13.87 -6.02
C TYR A 63 -5.53 14.09 -7.37
N VAL A 64 -4.26 14.49 -7.36
CA VAL A 64 -3.46 14.73 -8.57
C VAL A 64 -2.83 13.43 -9.08
N ILE A 65 -2.39 12.57 -8.18
CA ILE A 65 -1.70 11.31 -8.49
C ILE A 65 -2.46 10.11 -7.87
N PRO A 66 -3.62 9.73 -8.42
CA PRO A 66 -4.46 8.69 -7.83
C PRO A 66 -3.83 7.28 -7.85
N ARG A 67 -2.78 7.08 -8.66
CA ARG A 67 -2.09 5.77 -8.80
C ARG A 67 -1.21 5.42 -7.61
N LEU A 68 -0.72 6.40 -6.86
CA LEU A 68 0.12 6.17 -5.70
C LEU A 68 -0.72 6.00 -4.43
N SER A 69 -0.28 5.14 -3.52
CA SER A 69 -0.88 5.01 -2.19
C SER A 69 -0.53 6.20 -1.30
N ILE A 70 -1.33 6.45 -0.26
CA ILE A 70 -1.09 7.57 0.67
C ILE A 70 0.24 7.40 1.38
N GLY A 71 0.58 6.18 1.84
CA GLY A 71 1.86 5.89 2.47
C GLY A 71 3.05 6.19 1.55
N LYS A 72 2.96 5.83 0.26
CA LYS A 72 4.03 6.16 -0.70
C LYS A 72 4.17 7.66 -0.94
N LEU A 73 3.07 8.40 -0.96
CA LEU A 73 3.12 9.86 -1.10
C LEU A 73 3.74 10.51 0.14
N CYS A 74 3.40 10.06 1.35
CA CYS A 74 4.07 10.50 2.58
C CYS A 74 5.57 10.19 2.50
N LEU A 75 5.93 8.96 2.14
CA LEU A 75 7.34 8.56 2.03
C LEU A 75 8.14 9.46 1.09
N ILE A 76 7.59 9.79 -0.07
CA ILE A 76 8.28 10.67 -1.05
C ILE A 76 8.51 12.06 -0.45
N ILE A 77 7.50 12.63 0.21
CA ILE A 77 7.61 13.95 0.85
C ILE A 77 8.66 13.89 1.97
N ASP A 78 8.53 12.92 2.86
CA ASP A 78 9.37 12.79 4.05
C ASP A 78 10.84 12.51 3.69
N VAL A 79 11.10 11.62 2.71
CA VAL A 79 12.45 11.34 2.21
C VAL A 79 13.06 12.59 1.56
N THR A 80 12.28 13.40 0.87
CA THR A 80 12.76 14.66 0.30
C THR A 80 13.22 15.61 1.40
N VAL A 81 12.43 15.77 2.46
CA VAL A 81 12.77 16.65 3.60
C VAL A 81 14.01 16.13 4.33
N VAL A 82 14.08 14.83 4.59
CA VAL A 82 15.22 14.20 5.30
C VAL A 82 16.49 14.24 4.46
N SER A 83 16.39 14.12 3.14
CA SER A 83 17.54 14.28 2.24
C SER A 83 18.11 15.70 2.29
N LEU A 84 17.25 16.72 2.30
CA LEU A 84 17.68 18.10 2.48
C LEU A 84 18.35 18.34 3.83
N TYR A 85 17.81 17.72 4.90
CA TYR A 85 18.43 17.77 6.22
C TYR A 85 19.82 17.12 6.24
N ALA A 86 19.98 15.97 5.58
CA ALA A 86 21.27 15.28 5.48
C ALA A 86 22.35 16.15 4.81
N ILE A 87 21.99 16.85 3.76
CA ILE A 87 22.89 17.76 3.05
C ILE A 87 23.29 18.94 3.94
N ALA A 88 22.34 19.47 4.73
CA ALA A 88 22.58 20.65 5.57
C ALA A 88 23.42 20.33 6.81
N PHE A 89 23.25 19.15 7.42
CA PHE A 89 23.86 18.81 8.72
C PHE A 89 24.91 17.69 8.67
N GLY A 90 25.08 17.01 7.55
CA GLY A 90 26.15 16.03 7.32
C GLY A 90 26.05 14.73 8.11
N ASN A 91 24.96 14.47 8.85
CA ASN A 91 24.79 13.26 9.65
C ASN A 91 24.12 12.15 8.83
N ILE A 92 24.90 11.38 8.10
CA ILE A 92 24.42 10.34 7.18
C ILE A 92 23.83 9.15 7.95
N GLU A 93 24.41 8.77 9.09
CA GLU A 93 23.98 7.60 9.85
C GLU A 93 22.55 7.78 10.40
N SER A 94 22.28 8.88 11.08
CA SER A 94 20.94 9.19 11.58
C SER A 94 19.92 9.34 10.44
N THR A 95 20.35 9.86 9.30
CA THR A 95 19.50 9.98 8.11
C THR A 95 19.10 8.63 7.57
N LEU A 96 20.02 7.67 7.49
CA LEU A 96 19.72 6.31 7.01
C LEU A 96 18.70 5.59 7.92
N TYR A 97 18.87 5.69 9.25
CA TYR A 97 17.88 5.16 10.19
C TYR A 97 16.51 5.83 10.02
N GLY A 98 16.48 7.14 9.80
CA GLY A 98 15.25 7.87 9.51
C GLY A 98 14.53 7.37 8.26
N VAL A 99 15.28 7.16 7.16
CA VAL A 99 14.72 6.62 5.90
C VAL A 99 14.15 5.21 6.10
N ILE A 100 14.84 4.35 6.85
CA ILE A 100 14.34 3.01 7.19
C ILE A 100 13.02 3.11 7.98
N ALA A 101 12.98 3.95 9.00
CA ALA A 101 11.77 4.14 9.82
C ALA A 101 10.59 4.64 8.97
N MET A 102 10.80 5.61 8.09
CA MET A 102 9.78 6.15 7.19
C MET A 102 9.29 5.11 6.18
N TYR A 103 10.19 4.30 5.64
CA TYR A 103 9.83 3.22 4.72
C TYR A 103 8.93 2.18 5.40
N VAL A 104 9.31 1.72 6.60
CA VAL A 104 8.49 0.79 7.39
C VAL A 104 7.14 1.40 7.76
N CYS A 105 7.13 2.66 8.16
CA CYS A 105 5.91 3.42 8.46
C CYS A 105 4.97 3.49 7.24
N SER A 106 5.51 3.79 6.06
CA SER A 106 4.74 3.84 4.81
C SER A 106 4.09 2.50 4.47
N ILE A 107 4.83 1.39 4.59
CA ILE A 107 4.29 0.05 4.34
C ILE A 107 3.21 -0.30 5.35
N SER A 108 3.47 -0.05 6.65
CA SER A 108 2.51 -0.31 7.71
C SER A 108 1.22 0.49 7.51
N MET A 109 1.34 1.78 7.16
CA MET A 109 0.21 2.65 6.85
C MET A 109 -0.62 2.10 5.67
N ASP A 110 0.02 1.74 4.57
CA ASP A 110 -0.67 1.22 3.39
C ASP A 110 -1.33 -0.13 3.67
N MET A 111 -0.71 -0.98 4.48
CA MET A 111 -1.26 -2.27 4.89
C MET A 111 -2.55 -2.10 5.71
N VAL A 112 -2.62 -1.12 6.58
CA VAL A 112 -3.81 -0.84 7.40
C VAL A 112 -4.89 -0.13 6.58
N ILE A 113 -4.53 0.80 5.69
CA ILE A 113 -5.51 1.55 4.88
C ILE A 113 -6.14 0.68 3.79
N TYR A 114 -5.33 -0.07 3.05
CA TYR A 114 -5.75 -0.80 1.85
C TYR A 114 -5.88 -2.31 2.07
N GLY A 115 -5.45 -2.81 3.21
CA GLY A 115 -5.36 -4.23 3.53
C GLY A 115 -4.07 -4.89 3.02
N ALA A 116 -3.72 -6.00 3.65
CA ALA A 116 -2.52 -6.78 3.30
C ALA A 116 -2.68 -7.56 1.97
N ILE A 117 -3.91 -7.74 1.50
CA ILE A 117 -4.20 -8.57 0.32
C ILE A 117 -4.69 -7.67 -0.81
N ASN A 118 -3.78 -7.33 -1.71
CA ASN A 118 -4.11 -6.65 -2.97
C ASN A 118 -4.48 -7.69 -4.03
N ALA A 119 -5.74 -8.13 -4.04
CA ALA A 119 -6.26 -8.91 -5.17
C ALA A 119 -6.52 -7.98 -6.37
N LYS A 120 -6.19 -8.44 -7.57
CA LYS A 120 -6.55 -7.76 -8.82
C LYS A 120 -7.66 -8.52 -9.50
N LEU A 121 -8.62 -7.78 -10.01
CA LEU A 121 -9.65 -8.31 -10.85
C LEU A 121 -9.13 -8.35 -12.29
N ILE A 122 -9.21 -9.51 -12.92
CA ILE A 122 -8.72 -9.77 -14.26
C ILE A 122 -9.93 -10.12 -15.12
N TYR A 123 -10.04 -9.43 -16.26
CA TYR A 123 -11.00 -9.74 -17.29
C TYR A 123 -10.27 -10.40 -18.44
N ILE A 124 -10.68 -11.59 -18.84
CA ILE A 124 -10.13 -12.33 -19.97
C ILE A 124 -11.22 -12.41 -21.03
N ILE A 125 -10.93 -11.87 -22.21
CA ILE A 125 -11.81 -11.88 -23.36
C ILE A 125 -11.11 -12.70 -24.45
N SER A 126 -11.65 -13.87 -24.76
CA SER A 126 -11.10 -14.79 -25.74
C SER A 126 -12.24 -15.53 -26.43
N GLN A 127 -11.97 -16.17 -27.56
CA GLN A 127 -12.89 -17.10 -28.18
C GLN A 127 -12.80 -18.52 -27.60
N HIS A 128 -11.68 -18.83 -26.95
CA HIS A 128 -11.38 -20.14 -26.34
C HIS A 128 -11.68 -20.17 -24.84
N ASN A 129 -12.82 -19.60 -24.44
CA ASN A 129 -13.16 -19.40 -23.00
C ASN A 129 -13.22 -20.71 -22.21
N ASP A 130 -13.73 -21.80 -22.82
CA ASP A 130 -13.93 -23.06 -22.10
C ASP A 130 -12.59 -23.72 -21.75
N GLU A 131 -11.61 -23.71 -22.67
CA GLU A 131 -10.27 -24.23 -22.44
C GLU A 131 -9.51 -23.39 -21.42
N ILE A 132 -9.58 -22.05 -21.53
CA ILE A 132 -8.95 -21.14 -20.55
C ILE A 132 -9.55 -21.35 -19.17
N THR A 133 -10.88 -21.49 -19.07
CA THR A 133 -11.57 -21.71 -17.80
C THR A 133 -11.09 -22.99 -17.14
N GLN A 134 -10.92 -24.08 -17.89
CA GLN A 134 -10.47 -25.36 -17.36
C GLN A 134 -9.03 -25.26 -16.83
N LYS A 135 -8.13 -24.64 -17.58
CA LYS A 135 -6.76 -24.40 -17.13
C LYS A 135 -6.68 -23.50 -15.88
N LEU A 136 -7.56 -22.52 -15.77
CA LEU A 136 -7.64 -21.67 -14.57
C LEU A 136 -8.14 -22.45 -13.34
N MET A 137 -9.12 -23.36 -13.53
CA MET A 137 -9.61 -24.24 -12.48
C MET A 137 -8.52 -25.20 -12.00
N ASP A 138 -7.72 -25.77 -12.90
CA ASP A 138 -6.58 -26.64 -12.57
C ASP A 138 -5.52 -25.89 -11.74
N MET A 139 -5.42 -24.58 -11.91
CA MET A 139 -4.54 -23.70 -11.09
C MET A 139 -5.18 -23.32 -9.73
N GLY A 140 -6.35 -23.82 -9.40
CA GLY A 140 -7.10 -23.48 -8.19
C GLY A 140 -7.62 -22.03 -8.19
N LEU A 141 -7.91 -21.47 -9.36
CA LEU A 141 -8.51 -20.14 -9.53
C LEU A 141 -9.97 -20.27 -9.90
N GLY A 142 -10.84 -19.69 -9.08
CA GLY A 142 -12.26 -19.54 -9.42
C GLY A 142 -12.46 -18.37 -10.38
N GLY A 143 -13.38 -18.51 -11.33
CA GLY A 143 -13.79 -17.44 -12.24
C GLY A 143 -15.30 -17.40 -12.43
N THR A 144 -15.81 -16.23 -12.80
CA THR A 144 -17.23 -16.04 -13.18
C THR A 144 -17.27 -15.72 -14.66
N ILE A 145 -18.09 -16.42 -15.40
CA ILE A 145 -18.32 -16.13 -16.82
C ILE A 145 -19.46 -15.11 -16.92
N ILE A 146 -19.17 -13.99 -17.56
CA ILE A 146 -20.13 -12.92 -17.84
C ILE A 146 -20.38 -12.89 -19.34
N THR A 147 -21.63 -12.86 -19.75
CA THR A 147 -22.01 -12.68 -21.14
C THR A 147 -22.17 -11.19 -21.44
N GLY A 148 -21.45 -10.70 -22.43
CA GLY A 148 -21.55 -9.32 -22.91
C GLY A 148 -21.74 -9.27 -24.41
N LYS A 149 -22.14 -8.10 -24.94
CA LYS A 149 -22.21 -7.85 -26.39
C LYS A 149 -21.04 -6.98 -26.85
N GLY A 150 -20.44 -7.37 -27.96
CA GLY A 150 -19.43 -6.53 -28.62
C GLY A 150 -20.05 -5.21 -29.08
N ALA A 151 -19.53 -4.08 -28.61
CA ALA A 151 -20.12 -2.76 -28.95
C ALA A 151 -20.10 -2.45 -30.43
N TYR A 152 -19.12 -2.95 -31.18
CA TYR A 152 -19.00 -2.73 -32.64
C TYR A 152 -19.68 -3.83 -33.45
N THR A 153 -19.51 -5.09 -33.03
CA THR A 153 -19.99 -6.25 -33.82
C THR A 153 -21.41 -6.68 -33.46
N GLY A 154 -21.94 -6.27 -32.32
CA GLY A 154 -23.23 -6.73 -31.77
C GLY A 154 -23.27 -8.20 -31.36
N ASN A 155 -22.17 -8.95 -31.52
CA ASN A 155 -22.10 -10.37 -31.20
C ASN A 155 -21.95 -10.62 -29.70
N ASP A 156 -22.55 -11.72 -29.26
CA ASP A 156 -22.38 -12.16 -27.86
C ASP A 156 -20.93 -12.63 -27.61
N LYS A 157 -20.33 -12.13 -26.52
CA LYS A 157 -18.98 -12.51 -26.08
C LYS A 157 -19.03 -12.98 -24.63
N LYS A 158 -18.36 -14.08 -24.36
CA LYS A 158 -18.12 -14.53 -22.99
C LYS A 158 -16.87 -13.86 -22.45
N ILE A 159 -16.93 -13.35 -21.22
CA ILE A 159 -15.84 -12.70 -20.52
C ILE A 159 -15.61 -13.48 -19.23
N ILE A 160 -14.39 -13.98 -19.02
CA ILE A 160 -14.02 -14.64 -17.77
C ILE A 160 -13.51 -13.56 -16.79
N MET A 161 -14.18 -13.42 -15.67
CA MET A 161 -13.78 -12.53 -14.59
C MET A 161 -13.21 -13.37 -13.47
N CYS A 162 -11.94 -13.16 -13.10
CA CYS A 162 -11.31 -13.82 -11.97
C CYS A 162 -10.56 -12.84 -11.08
N ALA A 163 -10.55 -13.11 -9.78
CA ALA A 163 -9.78 -12.37 -8.81
C ALA A 163 -8.50 -13.15 -8.46
N ALA A 164 -7.34 -12.54 -8.65
CA ALA A 164 -6.07 -13.20 -8.38
C ALA A 164 -5.11 -12.30 -7.61
N ARG A 165 -4.25 -12.93 -6.80
CA ARG A 165 -3.14 -12.24 -6.14
C ARG A 165 -2.09 -11.83 -7.17
N PRO A 166 -1.35 -10.72 -6.96
CA PRO A 166 -0.34 -10.23 -7.92
C PRO A 166 0.65 -11.30 -8.38
N GLY A 167 1.08 -12.19 -7.50
CA GLY A 167 2.01 -13.26 -7.83
C GLY A 167 1.47 -14.31 -8.81
N LYS A 168 0.14 -14.47 -8.94
CA LYS A 168 -0.48 -15.41 -9.89
C LYS A 168 -0.77 -14.78 -11.26
N ILE A 169 -0.68 -13.45 -11.40
CA ILE A 169 -1.03 -12.76 -12.63
C ILE A 169 -0.15 -13.17 -13.81
N ALA A 170 1.16 -13.34 -13.58
CA ALA A 170 2.10 -13.78 -14.60
C ALA A 170 1.75 -15.17 -15.14
N ALA A 171 1.39 -16.10 -14.25
CA ALA A 171 0.97 -17.44 -14.62
C ALA A 171 -0.36 -17.43 -15.41
N ILE A 172 -1.32 -16.62 -14.99
CA ILE A 172 -2.60 -16.46 -15.71
C ILE A 172 -2.34 -15.93 -17.11
N LYS A 173 -1.50 -14.90 -17.26
CA LYS A 173 -1.13 -14.36 -18.58
C LYS A 173 -0.45 -15.39 -19.46
N ALA A 174 0.43 -16.23 -18.89
CA ALA A 174 1.10 -17.28 -19.64
C ALA A 174 0.10 -18.33 -20.17
N VAL A 175 -0.85 -18.74 -19.34
CA VAL A 175 -1.91 -19.70 -19.73
C VAL A 175 -2.79 -19.11 -20.83
N VAL A 176 -3.24 -17.86 -20.69
CA VAL A 176 -4.06 -17.20 -21.71
C VAL A 176 -3.30 -17.10 -23.02
N LYS A 177 -2.04 -16.66 -22.98
CA LYS A 177 -1.19 -16.53 -24.18
C LYS A 177 -0.85 -17.88 -24.86
N GLN A 178 -0.89 -18.97 -24.10
CA GLN A 178 -0.67 -20.32 -24.63
C GLN A 178 -1.89 -20.85 -25.41
N VAL A 179 -3.10 -20.45 -25.00
CA VAL A 179 -4.36 -20.89 -25.61
C VAL A 179 -4.79 -19.93 -26.73
N ASP A 180 -4.60 -18.65 -26.51
CA ASP A 180 -4.99 -17.56 -27.42
C ASP A 180 -3.82 -16.56 -27.48
N PRO A 181 -2.92 -16.74 -28.47
CA PRO A 181 -1.72 -15.91 -28.61
C PRO A 181 -1.98 -14.51 -29.14
N ASP A 182 -3.19 -14.23 -29.72
CA ASP A 182 -3.61 -12.93 -30.30
C ASP A 182 -4.18 -11.93 -29.24
#